data_59a61577ab988b53e547abad970fd64a
#
_entry.id   59a61577ab988b53e547abad970fd64a
#
_cell.length_a   1.000
_cell.length_b   1.000
_cell.length_c   1.000
_cell.angle_alpha   90.00
_cell.angle_beta   90.00
_cell.angle_gamma   90.00
#
_symmetry.space_group_name_H-M   'P 1'
#
loop_
_entity.id
_entity.type
_entity.pdbx_description
1 polymer ?
#
loop_
_entity_poly.entity_id
_entity_poly.type
_entity_poly.pdbx_seq_one_letter_code
_entity_poly.pdbx_strand_id
1 'polypeptide(L)'
;MSDEKRPLAAVPWLKIPDQGDPYLEAQACAECGALFLGERSVCSKCGTRDRLEPKRLSNRGSLYVYSIVHRSFPGIEVPYVSAIVDLEGGGTVKGNLINIDPDPEKIQLGMPVEVVYADALGRKDKEGNAYLSYFFQPRR
;
A
#
# COMPACT_ATOMS: atom_id res chain seq x y z
N MET A 1 14.92 29.03 1.27
CA MET A 1 15.10 27.58 1.31
C MET A 1 14.02 26.99 2.21
N SER A 2 13.20 26.18 1.69
CA SER A 2 12.14 25.60 2.50
C SER A 2 12.75 24.53 3.41
N ASP A 3 12.47 24.68 4.70
CA ASP A 3 12.81 23.66 5.66
C ASP A 3 11.71 22.61 5.74
N GLU A 4 10.93 22.49 4.66
CA GLU A 4 9.88 21.50 4.59
C GLU A 4 10.49 20.11 4.66
N LYS A 5 10.23 19.45 5.76
CA LYS A 5 10.63 18.06 5.92
C LYS A 5 9.73 17.22 5.03
N ARG A 6 10.33 16.48 4.13
CA ARG A 6 9.58 15.55 3.31
C ARG A 6 9.05 14.42 4.19
N PRO A 7 7.82 13.95 3.97
CA PRO A 7 7.32 12.84 4.75
C PRO A 7 8.14 11.58 4.49
N LEU A 8 8.23 10.75 5.51
CA LEU A 8 8.88 9.44 5.42
C LEU A 8 7.86 8.41 4.93
N ALA A 9 8.31 7.37 4.28
CA ALA A 9 7.44 6.29 3.87
C ALA A 9 6.99 5.48 5.10
N ALA A 10 5.69 5.25 5.23
CA ALA A 10 5.16 4.49 6.36
C ALA A 10 5.49 3.00 6.27
N VAL A 11 5.78 2.50 5.09
CA VAL A 11 6.16 1.10 4.86
C VAL A 11 7.32 1.04 3.89
N PRO A 12 8.16 -0.03 3.95
CA PRO A 12 9.36 -0.12 3.10
C PRO A 12 9.08 -0.20 1.60
N TRP A 13 7.92 -0.70 1.20
CA TRP A 13 7.59 -0.84 -0.23
C TRP A 13 6.92 0.39 -0.82
N LEU A 14 6.74 1.45 -0.04
CA LEU A 14 6.28 2.74 -0.56
C LEU A 14 7.52 3.60 -0.80
N LYS A 15 7.71 4.05 -2.05
CA LYS A 15 8.86 4.86 -2.45
C LYS A 15 8.44 6.29 -2.70
N ILE A 16 9.23 7.21 -2.18
CA ILE A 16 9.00 8.65 -2.35
C ILE A 16 10.21 9.19 -3.10
N PRO A 17 10.11 9.36 -4.43
CA PRO A 17 11.24 9.86 -5.21
C PRO A 17 11.49 11.35 -4.94
N ASP A 18 12.70 11.81 -5.21
CA ASP A 18 13.04 13.24 -5.06
C ASP A 18 12.23 14.10 -6.03
N GLN A 19 11.89 13.55 -7.18
CA GLN A 19 11.03 14.20 -8.16
C GLN A 19 10.02 13.18 -8.65
N GLY A 20 8.75 13.62 -8.77
CA GLY A 20 7.68 12.76 -9.23
C GLY A 20 6.81 12.27 -8.10
N ASP A 21 5.82 11.46 -8.46
CA ASP A 21 4.82 10.98 -7.52
C ASP A 21 5.29 9.76 -6.75
N PRO A 22 4.80 9.57 -5.51
CA PRO A 22 5.05 8.34 -4.77
C PRO A 22 4.51 7.12 -5.53
N TYR A 23 5.11 5.96 -5.27
CA TYR A 23 4.66 4.72 -5.88
C TYR A 23 4.96 3.53 -4.97
N LEU A 24 4.28 2.43 -5.23
CA LEU A 24 4.54 1.15 -4.55
C LEU A 24 5.51 0.34 -5.39
N GLU A 25 6.47 -0.30 -4.72
CA GLU A 25 7.50 -1.11 -5.37
C GLU A 25 7.53 -2.49 -4.76
N ALA A 26 7.50 -3.51 -5.62
CA ALA A 26 7.66 -4.89 -5.22
C ALA A 26 9.03 -5.39 -5.66
N GLN A 27 9.43 -6.55 -5.15
CA GLN A 27 10.59 -7.29 -5.61
C GLN A 27 10.10 -8.42 -6.49
N ALA A 28 10.52 -8.45 -7.74
CA ALA A 28 10.12 -9.47 -8.70
C ALA A 28 11.26 -10.47 -8.90
N CYS A 29 10.96 -11.76 -8.80
CA CYS A 29 11.97 -12.78 -9.05
C CYS A 29 12.20 -12.92 -10.56
N ALA A 30 13.43 -12.72 -11.01
CA ALA A 30 13.78 -12.84 -12.43
C ALA A 30 13.66 -14.28 -12.94
N GLU A 31 13.69 -15.27 -12.05
CA GLU A 31 13.62 -16.69 -12.44
C GLU A 31 12.19 -17.21 -12.55
N CYS A 32 11.31 -16.90 -11.59
CA CYS A 32 9.97 -17.46 -11.57
C CYS A 32 8.84 -16.43 -11.64
N GLY A 33 9.15 -15.14 -11.60
CA GLY A 33 8.16 -14.07 -11.69
C GLY A 33 7.38 -13.79 -10.42
N ALA A 34 7.72 -14.42 -9.30
CA ALA A 34 7.03 -14.17 -8.03
C ALA A 34 7.26 -12.73 -7.57
N LEU A 35 6.24 -12.13 -6.95
CA LEU A 35 6.32 -10.76 -6.44
C LEU A 35 6.24 -10.76 -4.93
N PHE A 36 7.08 -9.94 -4.31
CA PHE A 36 7.11 -9.80 -2.86
C PHE A 36 7.16 -8.32 -2.49
N LEU A 37 6.48 -7.96 -1.41
CA LEU A 37 6.60 -6.64 -0.83
C LEU A 37 7.77 -6.63 0.16
N GLY A 38 8.53 -5.53 0.16
CA GLY A 38 9.70 -5.41 1.03
C GLY A 38 10.93 -6.09 0.45
N GLU A 39 12.06 -5.81 1.08
CA GLU A 39 13.32 -6.36 0.63
C GLU A 39 13.51 -7.80 1.09
N ARG A 40 14.06 -8.62 0.22
CA ARG A 40 14.48 -9.96 0.54
C ARG A 40 15.55 -10.40 -0.45
N SER A 41 16.42 -11.30 -0.02
CA SER A 41 17.51 -11.80 -0.85
C SER A 41 17.22 -13.16 -1.47
N VAL A 42 16.19 -13.85 -1.00
CA VAL A 42 15.84 -15.19 -1.45
C VAL A 42 14.38 -15.22 -1.88
N CYS A 43 14.11 -15.79 -3.05
CA CYS A 43 12.75 -16.03 -3.49
C CYS A 43 12.17 -17.23 -2.72
N SER A 44 11.10 -17.00 -1.95
CA SER A 44 10.49 -18.06 -1.17
C SER A 44 9.72 -19.06 -2.02
N LYS A 45 9.45 -18.72 -3.29
CA LYS A 45 8.75 -19.63 -4.19
C LYS A 45 9.68 -20.61 -4.89
N CYS A 46 10.81 -20.15 -5.43
CA CYS A 46 11.73 -21.00 -6.17
C CYS A 46 13.10 -21.20 -5.51
N GLY A 47 13.38 -20.49 -4.42
CA GLY A 47 14.63 -20.63 -3.66
C GLY A 47 15.84 -19.93 -4.27
N THR A 48 15.69 -19.25 -5.38
CA THR A 48 16.79 -18.55 -6.03
C THR A 48 17.27 -17.39 -5.19
N ARG A 49 18.58 -17.17 -5.12
CA ARG A 49 19.16 -16.05 -4.38
C ARG A 49 19.62 -14.95 -5.31
N ASP A 50 19.50 -13.70 -4.83
CA ASP A 50 20.03 -12.51 -5.49
C ASP A 50 19.49 -12.28 -6.90
N ARG A 51 18.28 -12.79 -7.18
CA ARG A 51 17.61 -12.64 -8.47
C ARG A 51 16.33 -11.81 -8.36
N LEU A 52 16.16 -11.10 -7.24
CA LEU A 52 14.99 -10.25 -7.05
C LEU A 52 15.32 -8.84 -7.54
N GLU A 53 14.41 -8.31 -8.37
CA GLU A 53 14.56 -7.00 -8.99
C GLU A 53 13.40 -6.10 -8.61
N PRO A 54 13.64 -4.79 -8.45
CA PRO A 54 12.56 -3.87 -8.13
C PRO A 54 11.57 -3.77 -9.29
N LYS A 55 10.28 -3.78 -8.96
CA LYS A 55 9.21 -3.62 -9.94
C LYS A 55 8.20 -2.60 -9.42
N ARG A 56 7.97 -1.54 -10.18
CA ARG A 56 6.96 -0.55 -9.84
C ARG A 56 5.58 -1.15 -10.05
N LEU A 57 4.71 -1.02 -9.04
CA LEU A 57 3.35 -1.53 -9.11
C LEU A 57 2.41 -0.50 -9.68
N SER A 58 1.31 -0.97 -10.28
CA SER A 58 0.24 -0.10 -10.78
C SER A 58 -0.49 0.57 -9.62
N ASN A 59 -1.05 1.75 -9.88
CA ASN A 59 -1.94 2.42 -8.92
C ASN A 59 -3.40 2.04 -9.11
N ARG A 60 -3.70 1.06 -9.96
CA ARG A 60 -5.07 0.62 -10.23
C ARG A 60 -5.19 -0.86 -9.96
N GLY A 61 -6.36 -1.26 -9.46
CA GLY A 61 -6.60 -2.66 -9.17
C GLY A 61 -8.06 -2.94 -8.90
N SER A 62 -8.32 -4.12 -8.37
CA SER A 62 -9.66 -4.55 -7.99
C SER A 62 -9.66 -5.07 -6.57
N LEU A 63 -10.78 -4.86 -5.89
CA LEU A 63 -10.93 -5.31 -4.50
C LEU A 63 -11.05 -6.82 -4.47
N TYR A 64 -10.10 -7.48 -3.82
CA TYR A 64 -10.10 -8.93 -3.66
C TYR A 64 -10.95 -9.35 -2.46
N VAL A 65 -10.67 -8.77 -1.29
CA VAL A 65 -11.39 -9.07 -0.07
C VAL A 65 -11.28 -7.87 0.86
N TYR A 66 -12.25 -7.73 1.77
CA TYR A 66 -12.22 -6.66 2.75
C TYR A 66 -12.78 -7.13 4.10
N SER A 67 -12.50 -6.34 5.12
CA SER A 67 -13.06 -6.53 6.44
C SER A 67 -13.35 -5.16 7.03
N ILE A 68 -14.50 -5.01 7.70
CA ILE A 68 -14.82 -3.78 8.41
C ILE A 68 -14.39 -3.95 9.85
N VAL A 69 -13.45 -3.13 10.29
CA VAL A 69 -12.86 -3.22 11.62
C VAL A 69 -13.57 -2.25 12.54
N HIS A 70 -14.24 -2.77 13.58
CA HIS A 70 -15.02 -1.97 14.53
C HIS A 70 -14.27 -1.71 15.83
N ARG A 71 -13.19 -2.43 16.10
CA ARG A 71 -12.38 -2.27 17.31
C ARG A 71 -10.91 -2.27 16.96
N SER A 72 -10.18 -1.34 17.57
CA SER A 72 -8.73 -1.23 17.35
C SER A 72 -8.09 -0.63 18.58
N PHE A 73 -6.79 -0.39 18.52
CA PHE A 73 -6.07 0.24 19.63
C PHE A 73 -6.55 1.68 19.83
N PRO A 74 -6.41 2.22 21.06
CA PRO A 74 -6.74 3.63 21.31
C PRO A 74 -6.00 4.56 20.34
N GLY A 75 -6.70 5.58 19.85
CA GLY A 75 -6.14 6.53 18.90
C GLY A 75 -6.35 6.17 17.43
N ILE A 76 -6.85 4.97 17.14
CA ILE A 76 -7.18 4.56 15.78
C ILE A 76 -8.68 4.75 15.56
N GLU A 77 -9.00 5.54 14.54
CA GLU A 77 -10.40 5.80 14.20
C GLU A 77 -11.08 4.54 13.66
N VAL A 78 -12.23 4.22 14.21
CA VAL A 78 -13.05 3.08 13.77
C VAL A 78 -14.50 3.54 13.57
N PRO A 79 -15.30 2.84 12.72
CA PRO A 79 -14.89 1.70 11.91
C PRO A 79 -14.01 2.12 10.72
N TYR A 80 -13.14 1.22 10.30
CA TYR A 80 -12.40 1.43 9.06
C TYR A 80 -12.46 0.14 8.23
N VAL A 81 -12.19 0.27 6.93
CA VAL A 81 -12.22 -0.87 6.02
C VAL A 81 -10.79 -1.29 5.71
N SER A 82 -10.44 -2.51 6.12
CA SER A 82 -9.18 -3.13 5.76
C SER A 82 -9.40 -3.93 4.48
N ALA A 83 -8.62 -3.66 3.45
CA ALA A 83 -8.83 -4.25 2.13
C ALA A 83 -7.57 -4.93 1.62
N ILE A 84 -7.76 -5.98 0.83
CA ILE A 84 -6.70 -6.60 0.05
C ILE A 84 -7.07 -6.38 -1.42
N VAL A 85 -6.14 -5.82 -2.17
CA VAL A 85 -6.36 -5.40 -3.55
C VAL A 85 -5.38 -6.09 -4.47
N ASP A 86 -5.89 -6.63 -5.58
CA ASP A 86 -5.06 -7.15 -6.67
C ASP A 86 -4.79 -6.01 -7.64
N LEU A 87 -3.53 -5.63 -7.78
CA LEU A 87 -3.13 -4.55 -8.66
C LEU A 87 -2.97 -5.05 -10.10
N GLU A 88 -3.29 -4.17 -11.06
CA GLU A 88 -3.14 -4.48 -12.48
C GLU A 88 -1.67 -4.76 -12.79
N GLY A 89 -1.43 -5.82 -13.54
CA GLY A 89 -0.06 -6.22 -13.90
C GLY A 89 0.65 -7.05 -12.84
N GLY A 90 0.01 -7.28 -11.70
CA GLY A 90 0.55 -8.13 -10.64
C GLY A 90 0.70 -7.41 -9.32
N GLY A 91 0.78 -8.18 -8.25
CA GLY A 91 0.93 -7.69 -6.89
C GLY A 91 -0.39 -7.64 -6.14
N THR A 92 -0.39 -8.21 -4.94
CA THR A 92 -1.54 -8.18 -4.03
C THR A 92 -1.10 -7.41 -2.79
N VAL A 93 -1.84 -6.34 -2.46
CA VAL A 93 -1.43 -5.40 -1.42
C VAL A 93 -2.57 -5.17 -0.44
N LYS A 94 -2.24 -5.09 0.83
CA LYS A 94 -3.19 -4.80 1.90
C LYS A 94 -3.09 -3.33 2.29
N GLY A 95 -4.24 -2.68 2.46
CA GLY A 95 -4.32 -1.30 2.92
C GLY A 95 -5.74 -0.94 3.29
N ASN A 96 -5.94 0.30 3.71
CA ASN A 96 -7.28 0.76 4.07
C ASN A 96 -8.01 1.31 2.85
N LEU A 97 -9.29 0.95 2.74
CA LEU A 97 -10.18 1.48 1.71
C LEU A 97 -10.87 2.71 2.30
N ILE A 98 -10.71 3.86 1.65
CA ILE A 98 -11.26 5.14 2.11
C ILE A 98 -12.23 5.70 1.08
N ASN A 99 -12.89 6.78 1.43
CA ASN A 99 -13.85 7.49 0.57
C ASN A 99 -15.04 6.63 0.16
N ILE A 100 -15.41 5.68 1.03
CA ILE A 100 -16.57 4.84 0.88
C ILE A 100 -17.10 4.53 2.30
N ASP A 101 -18.41 4.42 2.44
CA ASP A 101 -19.00 4.06 3.74
C ASP A 101 -18.60 2.64 4.13
N PRO A 102 -18.30 2.39 5.41
CA PRO A 102 -17.98 1.05 5.88
C PRO A 102 -19.24 0.19 6.03
N ASP A 103 -19.86 -0.10 4.90
CA ASP A 103 -21.13 -0.79 4.79
C ASP A 103 -21.01 -1.90 3.74
N PRO A 104 -21.26 -3.18 4.12
CA PRO A 104 -21.16 -4.28 3.16
C PRO A 104 -22.07 -4.13 1.94
N GLU A 105 -23.15 -3.37 2.03
CA GLU A 105 -24.03 -3.14 0.90
C GLU A 105 -23.41 -2.20 -0.14
N LYS A 106 -22.44 -1.39 0.27
CA LYS A 106 -21.81 -0.41 -0.61
C LYS A 106 -20.45 -0.87 -1.13
N ILE A 107 -19.89 -1.91 -0.53
CA ILE A 107 -18.57 -2.43 -0.90
C ILE A 107 -18.78 -3.77 -1.60
N GLN A 108 -18.34 -3.86 -2.86
CA GLN A 108 -18.49 -5.07 -3.65
C GLN A 108 -17.13 -5.67 -3.99
N LEU A 109 -17.01 -6.99 -3.85
CA LEU A 109 -15.80 -7.69 -4.27
C LEU A 109 -15.64 -7.54 -5.78
N GLY A 110 -14.40 -7.32 -6.21
CA GLY A 110 -14.10 -7.11 -7.62
C GLY A 110 -14.29 -5.68 -8.10
N MET A 111 -14.76 -4.77 -7.24
CA MET A 111 -14.96 -3.39 -7.66
C MET A 111 -13.61 -2.72 -8.00
N PRO A 112 -13.60 -1.81 -8.99
CA PRO A 112 -12.37 -1.11 -9.33
C PRO A 112 -11.97 -0.13 -8.23
N VAL A 113 -10.68 -0.16 -7.88
CA VAL A 113 -10.12 0.75 -6.88
C VAL A 113 -8.82 1.33 -7.41
N GLU A 114 -8.38 2.41 -6.78
CA GLU A 114 -7.09 3.03 -7.11
C GLU A 114 -6.31 3.30 -5.83
N VAL A 115 -4.99 3.34 -5.96
CA VAL A 115 -4.09 3.67 -4.86
C VAL A 115 -3.93 5.18 -4.79
N VAL A 116 -4.12 5.73 -3.59
CA VAL A 116 -3.88 7.14 -3.32
C VAL A 116 -2.91 7.26 -2.16
N TYR A 117 -2.20 8.37 -2.11
CA TYR A 117 -1.17 8.60 -1.10
C TYR A 117 -1.55 9.79 -0.25
N ALA A 118 -1.43 9.62 1.06
CA ALA A 118 -1.82 10.67 2.00
C ALA A 118 -1.08 10.48 3.32
N ASP A 119 -1.22 11.47 4.21
CA ASP A 119 -0.66 11.40 5.53
C ASP A 119 -1.12 10.13 6.25
N ALA A 120 -0.20 9.51 6.98
CA ALA A 120 -0.48 8.25 7.68
C ALA A 120 -1.22 8.50 8.99
N LEU A 121 -2.40 9.10 8.89
CA LEU A 121 -3.34 9.33 10.01
C LEU A 121 -2.72 10.09 11.18
N GLY A 122 -1.85 11.03 10.88
CA GLY A 122 -1.22 11.89 11.89
C GLY A 122 -0.01 11.27 12.57
N ARG A 123 0.46 10.11 12.12
CA ARG A 123 1.64 9.48 12.72
C ARG A 123 2.90 10.31 12.47
N LYS A 124 3.71 10.44 13.52
CA LYS A 124 4.98 11.16 13.45
C LYS A 124 6.03 10.39 14.23
N ASP A 125 7.29 10.56 13.83
CA ASP A 125 8.39 9.96 14.56
C ASP A 125 8.78 10.88 15.75
N LYS A 126 9.82 10.49 16.47
CA LYS A 126 10.30 11.25 17.64
C LYS A 126 10.81 12.64 17.27
N GLU A 127 11.22 12.82 16.02
CA GLU A 127 11.74 14.10 15.52
C GLU A 127 10.66 14.96 14.88
N GLY A 128 9.40 14.50 14.87
CA GLY A 128 8.28 15.21 14.32
C GLY A 128 8.10 15.03 12.82
N ASN A 129 8.80 14.09 12.19
CA ASN A 129 8.61 13.80 10.77
C ASN A 129 7.29 13.07 10.54
N ALA A 130 6.50 13.57 9.61
CA ALA A 130 5.26 12.93 9.22
C ALA A 130 5.55 11.69 8.37
N TYR A 131 4.57 10.80 8.29
CA TYR A 131 4.66 9.62 7.43
C TYR A 131 3.65 9.72 6.30
N LEU A 132 4.08 9.35 5.10
CA LEU A 132 3.19 9.18 3.95
C LEU A 132 2.82 7.70 3.88
N SER A 133 1.51 7.44 3.73
CA SER A 133 1.02 6.08 3.56
C SER A 133 0.22 5.98 2.27
N TYR A 134 -0.17 4.79 1.91
CA TYR A 134 -1.04 4.55 0.78
C TYR A 134 -2.40 4.07 1.27
N PHE A 135 -3.43 4.37 0.47
CA PHE A 135 -4.79 3.95 0.75
C PHE A 135 -5.42 3.55 -0.57
N PHE A 136 -6.54 2.85 -0.48
CA PHE A 136 -7.34 2.53 -1.66
C PHE A 136 -8.63 3.31 -1.61
N GLN A 137 -9.13 3.69 -2.76
CA GLN A 137 -10.45 4.33 -2.88
C GLN A 137 -11.13 3.81 -4.14
N PRO A 138 -12.50 3.88 -4.19
CA PRO A 138 -13.19 3.47 -5.41
C PRO A 138 -12.74 4.30 -6.59
N ARG A 139 -12.49 3.63 -7.71
CA ARG A 139 -12.14 4.29 -8.96
C ARG A 139 -13.42 4.62 -9.71
N ARG A 140 -13.56 5.87 -10.05
CA ARG A 140 -14.72 6.36 -10.79
C ARG A 140 -14.40 6.63 -12.24
#